data_ae260de559d43b5cf181089bdc6a09e0
#
_entry.id   ae260de559d43b5cf181089bdc6a09e0
#
_cell.length_a   1.000
_cell.length_b   1.000
_cell.length_c   1.000
_cell.angle_alpha   90.00
_cell.angle_beta   90.00
_cell.angle_gamma   90.00
#
_symmetry.space_group_name_H-M   'P 1'
#
loop_
_entity.id
_entity.type
_entity.pdbx_description
1 polymer ?
#
loop_
_entity_poly.entity_id
_entity_poly.type
_entity_poly.pdbx_seq_one_letter_code
_entity_poly.pdbx_strand_id
1 'polypeptide(L)'
;MPILDVQGLSVSYGMIQAVQDVTIAVEPGEIVTLVGPNGAGKTSTLLAIAGLIRSKGNIVFNGRNIAGVASQHIVRSGLSLVPEGRGTIGTLTVEENLEMGAYTRERGWRADLPGIYRRFPVLEARASQQAQSLSGGEQQMLALARALLARPSLILLDEPSMGLAPMLVRQVFEIIHEINREGSTVLLVEQNANAALKIAHRAYVLESGRIVASGSGREMLSDARIAKAYLS
;
A
#
# COMPACT_ATOMS: atom_id res chain seq x y z
N MET A 1 -10.12 -18.37 0.00
CA MET A 1 -10.88 -17.27 -0.67
C MET A 1 -10.07 -16.01 -0.52
N PRO A 2 -9.84 -15.25 -1.58
CA PRO A 2 -9.08 -14.03 -1.50
C PRO A 2 -9.71 -13.04 -0.52
N ILE A 3 -8.87 -12.30 0.20
CA ILE A 3 -9.29 -11.19 1.05
C ILE A 3 -9.72 -9.99 0.20
N LEU A 4 -9.06 -9.82 -0.96
CA LEU A 4 -9.41 -8.85 -1.98
C LEU A 4 -9.50 -9.56 -3.33
N ASP A 5 -10.65 -9.43 -4.00
CA ASP A 5 -10.89 -9.92 -5.36
C ASP A 5 -11.41 -8.76 -6.21
N VAL A 6 -10.61 -8.37 -7.20
CA VAL A 6 -10.91 -7.29 -8.14
C VAL A 6 -11.11 -7.88 -9.52
N GLN A 7 -12.26 -7.63 -10.15
CA GLN A 7 -12.63 -8.20 -11.44
C GLN A 7 -13.08 -7.11 -12.40
N GLY A 8 -12.42 -7.03 -13.55
CA GLY A 8 -12.80 -6.12 -14.63
C GLY A 8 -12.72 -4.63 -14.27
N LEU A 9 -11.79 -4.27 -13.34
CA LEU A 9 -11.66 -2.91 -12.87
C LEU A 9 -11.27 -1.97 -14.00
N SER A 10 -12.04 -0.90 -14.15
CA SER A 10 -11.78 0.16 -15.13
C SER A 10 -11.96 1.53 -14.49
N VAL A 11 -11.01 2.43 -14.75
CA VAL A 11 -10.98 3.81 -14.24
C VAL A 11 -10.74 4.77 -15.40
N SER A 12 -11.54 5.84 -15.47
CA SER A 12 -11.39 6.88 -16.49
C SER A 12 -11.38 8.27 -15.86
N TYR A 13 -10.51 9.13 -16.37
CA TYR A 13 -10.44 10.57 -16.08
C TYR A 13 -10.82 11.33 -17.37
N GLY A 14 -12.08 11.72 -17.46
CA GLY A 14 -12.62 12.27 -18.70
C GLY A 14 -12.49 11.27 -19.86
N MET A 15 -11.74 11.64 -20.91
CA MET A 15 -11.48 10.80 -22.08
C MET A 15 -10.31 9.80 -21.89
N ILE A 16 -9.54 9.94 -20.81
CA ILE A 16 -8.36 9.10 -20.57
C ILE A 16 -8.79 7.89 -19.75
N GLN A 17 -8.60 6.69 -20.30
CA GLN A 17 -8.84 5.44 -19.60
C GLN A 17 -7.53 4.99 -18.93
N ALA A 18 -7.42 5.29 -17.63
CA ALA A 18 -6.19 5.00 -16.85
C ALA A 18 -6.06 3.53 -16.45
N VAL A 19 -7.19 2.82 -16.25
CA VAL A 19 -7.23 1.38 -15.91
C VAL A 19 -8.27 0.72 -16.80
N GLN A 20 -7.94 -0.44 -17.37
CA GLN A 20 -8.73 -1.11 -18.38
C GLN A 20 -8.82 -2.62 -18.07
N ASP A 21 -9.98 -3.07 -17.57
CA ASP A 21 -10.29 -4.48 -17.37
C ASP A 21 -9.25 -5.22 -16.48
N VAL A 22 -8.80 -4.55 -15.40
CA VAL A 22 -7.81 -5.12 -14.48
C VAL A 22 -8.48 -6.12 -13.55
N THR A 23 -7.89 -7.32 -13.49
CA THR A 23 -8.31 -8.41 -12.59
C THR A 23 -7.11 -8.85 -11.75
N ILE A 24 -7.23 -8.71 -10.42
CA ILE A 24 -6.20 -9.09 -9.45
C ILE A 24 -6.85 -9.71 -8.21
N ALA A 25 -6.12 -10.60 -7.55
CA ALA A 25 -6.56 -11.22 -6.30
C ALA A 25 -5.43 -11.17 -5.26
N VAL A 26 -5.81 -11.03 -3.99
CA VAL A 26 -4.90 -11.05 -2.84
C VAL A 26 -5.45 -12.06 -1.83
N GLU A 27 -4.66 -13.09 -1.51
CA GLU A 27 -5.02 -14.04 -0.45
C GLU A 27 -4.60 -13.50 0.94
N PRO A 28 -5.26 -13.93 2.03
CA PRO A 28 -4.83 -13.55 3.38
C PRO A 28 -3.37 -13.92 3.63
N GLY A 29 -2.60 -12.98 4.20
CA GLY A 29 -1.18 -13.16 4.51
C GLY A 29 -0.23 -13.07 3.31
N GLU A 30 -0.73 -12.74 2.11
CA GLU A 30 0.13 -12.49 0.95
C GLU A 30 0.70 -11.06 0.95
N ILE A 31 1.91 -10.90 0.40
CA ILE A 31 2.37 -9.67 -0.25
C ILE A 31 2.12 -9.84 -1.74
N VAL A 32 1.20 -9.06 -2.28
CA VAL A 32 0.97 -8.98 -3.73
C VAL A 32 1.53 -7.65 -4.21
N THR A 33 2.27 -7.64 -5.30
CA THR A 33 2.76 -6.40 -5.88
C THR A 33 2.20 -6.13 -7.27
N LEU A 34 1.88 -4.86 -7.52
CA LEU A 34 1.52 -4.34 -8.85
C LEU A 34 2.65 -3.44 -9.31
N VAL A 35 3.46 -3.92 -10.24
CA VAL A 35 4.61 -3.19 -10.79
C VAL A 35 4.32 -2.67 -12.20
N GLY A 36 5.00 -1.62 -12.58
CA GLY A 36 4.87 -1.02 -13.90
C GLY A 36 5.42 0.41 -13.96
N PRO A 37 5.57 0.99 -15.17
CA PRO A 37 6.09 2.33 -15.34
C PRO A 37 5.16 3.40 -14.78
N ASN A 38 5.67 4.64 -14.70
CA ASN A 38 4.83 5.79 -14.32
C ASN A 38 3.73 5.98 -15.36
N GLY A 39 2.52 6.31 -14.88
CA GLY A 39 1.34 6.43 -15.74
C GLY A 39 0.69 5.11 -16.15
N ALA A 40 1.19 3.95 -15.70
CA ALA A 40 0.58 2.66 -16.04
C ALA A 40 -0.82 2.43 -15.43
N GLY A 41 -1.24 3.25 -14.45
CA GLY A 41 -2.54 3.11 -13.77
C GLY A 41 -2.47 2.51 -12.37
N LYS A 42 -1.26 2.33 -11.81
CA LYS A 42 -1.02 1.71 -10.49
C LYS A 42 -1.76 2.42 -9.35
N THR A 43 -1.46 3.72 -9.14
CA THR A 43 -2.14 4.56 -8.14
C THR A 43 -3.65 4.60 -8.36
N SER A 44 -4.11 4.73 -9.62
CA SER A 44 -5.55 4.72 -9.94
C SER A 44 -6.22 3.41 -9.53
N THR A 45 -5.53 2.28 -9.66
CA THR A 45 -6.03 0.98 -9.19
C THR A 45 -6.20 0.97 -7.66
N LEU A 46 -5.19 1.43 -6.91
CA LEU A 46 -5.29 1.52 -5.43
C LEU A 46 -6.38 2.49 -4.97
N LEU A 47 -6.45 3.67 -5.59
CA LEU A 47 -7.48 4.68 -5.24
C LEU A 47 -8.90 4.17 -5.52
N ALA A 48 -9.10 3.40 -6.60
CA ALA A 48 -10.39 2.78 -6.88
C ALA A 48 -10.75 1.73 -5.83
N ILE A 49 -9.81 0.87 -5.43
CA ILE A 49 -10.00 -0.14 -4.38
C ILE A 49 -10.33 0.54 -3.04
N ALA A 50 -9.65 1.64 -2.72
CA ALA A 50 -9.90 2.43 -1.50
C ALA A 50 -11.20 3.26 -1.53
N GLY A 51 -11.94 3.26 -2.65
CA GLY A 51 -13.20 4.03 -2.80
C GLY A 51 -12.99 5.54 -2.88
N LEU A 52 -11.78 5.99 -3.25
CA LEU A 52 -11.43 7.41 -3.37
C LEU A 52 -11.74 7.98 -4.76
N ILE A 53 -11.84 7.12 -5.77
CA ILE A 53 -12.23 7.50 -7.13
C ILE A 53 -13.28 6.54 -7.69
N ARG A 54 -14.07 7.02 -8.65
CA ARG A 54 -15.08 6.19 -9.30
C ARG A 54 -14.43 5.16 -10.23
N SER A 55 -14.96 3.95 -10.23
CA SER A 55 -14.53 2.87 -11.10
C SER A 55 -15.72 2.06 -11.61
N LYS A 56 -15.48 1.26 -12.64
CA LYS A 56 -16.37 0.18 -13.09
C LYS A 56 -15.70 -1.16 -12.73
N GLY A 57 -16.47 -2.23 -12.70
CA GLY A 57 -16.01 -3.56 -12.32
C GLY A 57 -16.50 -3.96 -10.94
N ASN A 58 -16.05 -5.11 -10.48
CA ASN A 58 -16.41 -5.67 -9.18
C ASN A 58 -15.18 -5.64 -8.25
N ILE A 59 -15.38 -5.19 -7.01
CA ILE A 59 -14.33 -5.18 -5.97
C ILE A 59 -14.92 -5.83 -4.73
N VAL A 60 -14.47 -7.02 -4.41
CA VAL A 60 -14.89 -7.75 -3.21
C VAL A 60 -13.77 -7.71 -2.18
N PHE A 61 -14.06 -7.19 -0.99
CA PHE A 61 -13.15 -7.17 0.15
C PHE A 61 -13.81 -7.84 1.36
N ASN A 62 -13.12 -8.80 1.98
CA ASN A 62 -13.65 -9.61 3.08
C ASN A 62 -15.03 -10.21 2.74
N GLY A 63 -15.22 -10.71 1.51
CA GLY A 63 -16.47 -11.32 1.04
C GLY A 63 -17.61 -10.33 0.77
N ARG A 64 -17.37 -9.01 0.84
CA ARG A 64 -18.37 -7.96 0.58
C ARG A 64 -17.98 -7.13 -0.63
N ASN A 65 -18.95 -6.87 -1.50
CA ASN A 65 -18.72 -5.93 -2.61
C ASN A 65 -18.58 -4.51 -2.05
N ILE A 66 -17.46 -3.86 -2.35
CA ILE A 66 -17.14 -2.50 -1.95
C ILE A 66 -17.11 -1.51 -3.12
N ALA A 67 -17.43 -1.94 -4.34
CA ALA A 67 -17.49 -1.05 -5.50
C ALA A 67 -18.52 0.08 -5.26
N GLY A 68 -18.06 1.33 -5.36
CA GLY A 68 -18.90 2.51 -5.11
C GLY A 68 -19.21 2.80 -3.63
N VAL A 69 -18.69 2.02 -2.69
CA VAL A 69 -18.78 2.30 -1.25
C VAL A 69 -17.85 3.45 -0.89
N ALA A 70 -18.32 4.38 -0.06
CA ALA A 70 -17.51 5.51 0.38
C ALA A 70 -16.30 5.05 1.21
N SER A 71 -15.12 5.66 0.98
CA SER A 71 -13.83 5.29 1.56
C SER A 71 -13.86 5.12 3.07
N GLN A 72 -14.59 5.97 3.80
CA GLN A 72 -14.74 5.91 5.25
C GLN A 72 -15.33 4.58 5.75
N HIS A 73 -16.22 3.94 4.98
CA HIS A 73 -16.80 2.64 5.32
C HIS A 73 -15.84 1.50 4.96
N ILE A 74 -15.09 1.66 3.87
CA ILE A 74 -14.04 0.70 3.47
C ILE A 74 -12.94 0.65 4.52
N VAL A 75 -12.46 1.80 5.00
CA VAL A 75 -11.44 1.87 6.07
C VAL A 75 -11.95 1.20 7.35
N ARG A 76 -13.22 1.45 7.75
CA ARG A 76 -13.83 0.79 8.91
C ARG A 76 -13.96 -0.73 8.75
N SER A 77 -13.99 -1.24 7.52
CA SER A 77 -14.00 -2.68 7.26
C SER A 77 -12.62 -3.34 7.33
N GLY A 78 -11.56 -2.56 7.63
CA GLY A 78 -10.21 -3.07 7.87
C GLY A 78 -9.24 -2.91 6.69
N LEU A 79 -9.50 -1.97 5.76
CA LEU A 79 -8.57 -1.62 4.69
C LEU A 79 -7.87 -0.31 5.04
N SER A 80 -6.54 -0.27 5.01
CA SER A 80 -5.74 0.96 5.16
C SER A 80 -5.00 1.27 3.87
N LEU A 81 -4.88 2.57 3.56
CA LEU A 81 -4.09 3.07 2.44
C LEU A 81 -2.98 4.01 2.95
N VAL A 82 -1.75 3.72 2.57
CA VAL A 82 -0.62 4.65 2.62
C VAL A 82 -0.46 5.22 1.21
N PRO A 83 -0.86 6.46 0.96
CA PRO A 83 -0.82 7.05 -0.37
C PRO A 83 0.60 7.45 -0.76
N GLU A 84 0.84 7.64 -2.04
CA GLU A 84 1.99 8.37 -2.55
C GLU A 84 2.10 9.74 -1.85
N GLY A 85 3.32 10.18 -1.57
CA GLY A 85 3.54 11.43 -0.84
C GLY A 85 3.27 11.34 0.67
N ARG A 86 3.18 10.11 1.23
CA ARG A 86 3.14 9.77 2.67
C ARG A 86 1.83 10.09 3.38
N GLY A 87 1.13 11.16 2.99
CA GLY A 87 -0.15 11.58 3.55
C GLY A 87 -0.10 11.91 5.06
N THR A 88 1.06 12.29 5.61
CA THR A 88 1.19 12.77 6.99
C THR A 88 0.58 14.16 7.13
N ILE A 89 0.00 14.46 8.30
CA ILE A 89 -0.57 15.78 8.59
C ILE A 89 0.55 16.62 9.21
N GLY A 90 1.17 17.49 8.41
CA GLY A 90 2.40 18.20 8.75
C GLY A 90 2.32 19.06 10.00
N THR A 91 1.16 19.68 10.28
CA THR A 91 0.92 20.54 11.44
C THR A 91 0.68 19.79 12.74
N LEU A 92 0.34 18.50 12.67
CA LEU A 92 0.20 17.62 13.83
C LEU A 92 1.56 17.07 14.25
N THR A 93 1.70 16.78 15.54
CA THR A 93 2.85 16.04 16.07
C THR A 93 2.87 14.61 15.57
N VAL A 94 3.98 13.91 15.78
CA VAL A 94 4.10 12.48 15.48
C VAL A 94 3.03 11.68 16.24
N GLU A 95 2.86 11.93 17.56
CA GLU A 95 1.88 11.22 18.37
C GLU A 95 0.44 11.48 17.90
N GLU A 96 0.09 12.74 17.60
CA GLU A 96 -1.23 13.10 17.05
C GLU A 96 -1.48 12.45 15.68
N ASN A 97 -0.47 12.37 14.80
CA ASN A 97 -0.58 11.61 13.56
C ASN A 97 -0.86 10.12 13.80
N LEU A 98 -0.18 9.52 14.80
CA LEU A 98 -0.42 8.12 15.19
C LEU A 98 -1.85 7.95 15.72
N GLU A 99 -2.33 8.87 16.56
CA GLU A 99 -3.70 8.85 17.06
C GLU A 99 -4.73 8.91 15.92
N MET A 100 -4.50 9.75 14.90
CA MET A 100 -5.34 9.80 13.70
C MET A 100 -5.38 8.47 12.95
N GLY A 101 -4.29 7.69 12.97
CA GLY A 101 -4.26 6.34 12.40
C GLY A 101 -5.22 5.37 13.11
N ALA A 102 -5.45 5.58 14.38
CA ALA A 102 -6.30 4.72 15.21
C ALA A 102 -7.78 5.17 15.25
N TYR A 103 -8.21 6.13 14.42
CA TYR A 103 -9.55 6.75 14.51
C TYR A 103 -10.72 5.75 14.33
N THR A 104 -10.48 4.60 13.72
CA THR A 104 -11.48 3.54 13.57
C THR A 104 -11.61 2.67 14.82
N ARG A 105 -10.75 2.85 15.82
CA ARG A 105 -10.68 2.06 17.05
C ARG A 105 -11.21 2.88 18.21
N GLU A 106 -12.28 2.40 18.83
CA GLU A 106 -12.94 3.13 19.93
C GLU A 106 -12.04 3.32 21.15
N ARG A 107 -11.22 2.34 21.50
CA ARG A 107 -10.33 2.36 22.71
C ARG A 107 -9.11 1.47 22.54
N GLY A 108 -8.11 1.68 23.41
CA GLY A 108 -7.01 0.74 23.60
C GLY A 108 -5.86 0.83 22.59
N TRP A 109 -5.89 1.74 21.62
CA TRP A 109 -4.82 1.89 20.63
C TRP A 109 -3.47 2.30 21.25
N ARG A 110 -3.50 3.04 22.37
CA ARG A 110 -2.28 3.44 23.10
C ARG A 110 -1.50 2.25 23.64
N ALA A 111 -2.14 1.11 23.90
CA ALA A 111 -1.45 -0.12 24.28
C ALA A 111 -0.56 -0.69 23.15
N ASP A 112 -0.79 -0.29 21.90
CA ASP A 112 0.01 -0.72 20.75
C ASP A 112 1.24 0.18 20.52
N LEU A 113 1.26 1.40 21.08
CA LEU A 113 2.37 2.35 20.89
C LEU A 113 3.75 1.75 21.22
N PRO A 114 3.95 0.99 22.30
CA PRO A 114 5.26 0.36 22.55
C PRO A 114 5.71 -0.59 21.44
N GLY A 115 4.79 -1.27 20.76
CA GLY A 115 5.06 -2.10 19.59
C GLY A 115 5.45 -1.27 18.37
N ILE A 116 4.73 -0.17 18.13
CA ILE A 116 5.04 0.80 17.06
C ILE A 116 6.41 1.43 17.29
N TYR A 117 6.70 1.91 18.47
CA TYR A 117 7.97 2.56 18.79
C TYR A 117 9.17 1.61 18.74
N ARG A 118 9.00 0.34 19.11
CA ARG A 118 10.05 -0.67 18.89
C ARG A 118 10.41 -0.85 17.41
N ARG A 119 9.39 -0.79 16.52
CA ARG A 119 9.60 -0.91 15.07
C ARG A 119 10.11 0.36 14.44
N PHE A 120 9.70 1.50 14.98
CA PHE A 120 10.05 2.84 14.50
C PHE A 120 10.63 3.70 15.63
N PRO A 121 11.85 3.40 16.15
CA PRO A 121 12.41 4.11 17.34
C PRO A 121 12.54 5.62 17.15
N VAL A 122 12.77 6.06 15.91
CA VAL A 122 12.85 7.49 15.57
C VAL A 122 11.55 8.23 15.86
N LEU A 123 10.39 7.58 15.76
CA LEU A 123 9.10 8.20 16.03
C LEU A 123 8.89 8.42 17.53
N GLU A 124 9.38 7.53 18.40
CA GLU A 124 9.36 7.71 19.84
C GLU A 124 10.21 8.91 20.27
N ALA A 125 11.45 8.98 19.77
CA ALA A 125 12.36 10.08 20.07
C ALA A 125 11.83 11.45 19.59
N ARG A 126 10.87 11.47 18.66
CA ARG A 126 10.29 12.67 18.05
C ARG A 126 8.79 12.80 18.28
N ALA A 127 8.22 12.10 19.27
CA ALA A 127 6.77 11.99 19.47
C ALA A 127 6.05 13.36 19.57
N SER A 128 6.68 14.35 20.19
CA SER A 128 6.15 15.72 20.34
C SER A 128 6.51 16.67 19.19
N GLN A 129 7.30 16.24 18.21
CA GLN A 129 7.67 17.10 17.07
C GLN A 129 6.58 17.08 16.00
N GLN A 130 6.39 18.22 15.32
CA GLN A 130 5.49 18.31 14.18
C GLN A 130 6.00 17.48 13.00
N ALA A 131 5.10 16.74 12.32
CA ALA A 131 5.45 15.85 11.23
C ALA A 131 6.14 16.54 10.05
N GLN A 132 5.87 17.83 9.81
CA GLN A 132 6.56 18.61 8.77
C GLN A 132 8.05 18.83 9.03
N SER A 133 8.53 18.71 10.28
CA SER A 133 9.94 18.84 10.64
C SER A 133 10.74 17.54 10.44
N LEU A 134 10.05 16.43 10.18
CA LEU A 134 10.68 15.14 9.93
C LEU A 134 11.31 15.08 8.52
N SER A 135 12.40 14.34 8.39
CA SER A 135 12.94 13.98 7.08
C SER A 135 11.95 13.14 6.27
N GLY A 136 12.15 13.06 4.96
CA GLY A 136 11.27 12.28 4.10
C GLY A 136 11.15 10.81 4.49
N GLY A 137 12.22 10.19 4.93
CA GLY A 137 12.19 8.81 5.43
C GLY A 137 11.43 8.66 6.74
N GLU A 138 11.62 9.59 7.68
CA GLU A 138 10.88 9.59 8.95
C GLU A 138 9.37 9.81 8.74
N GLN A 139 9.00 10.67 7.79
CA GLN A 139 7.59 10.83 7.40
C GLN A 139 7.02 9.54 6.79
N GLN A 140 7.82 8.79 6.01
CA GLN A 140 7.40 7.50 5.47
C GLN A 140 7.20 6.47 6.59
N MET A 141 8.11 6.42 7.57
CA MET A 141 7.96 5.58 8.77
C MET A 141 6.69 5.96 9.55
N LEU A 142 6.41 7.25 9.70
CA LEU A 142 5.19 7.73 10.34
C LEU A 142 3.92 7.31 9.59
N ALA A 143 3.93 7.38 8.25
CA ALA A 143 2.80 6.95 7.43
C ALA A 143 2.51 5.45 7.59
N LEU A 144 3.56 4.61 7.57
CA LEU A 144 3.44 3.17 7.81
C LEU A 144 2.95 2.88 9.23
N ALA A 145 3.55 3.50 10.25
CA ALA A 145 3.16 3.34 11.64
C ALA A 145 1.70 3.71 11.88
N ARG A 146 1.24 4.81 11.27
CA ARG A 146 -0.15 5.26 11.30
C ARG A 146 -1.10 4.23 10.70
N ALA A 147 -0.76 3.65 9.55
CA ALA A 147 -1.57 2.60 8.93
C ALA A 147 -1.65 1.34 9.79
N LEU A 148 -0.56 0.94 10.44
CA LEU A 148 -0.51 -0.24 11.32
C LEU A 148 -1.37 -0.08 12.58
N LEU A 149 -1.48 1.13 13.14
CA LEU A 149 -2.31 1.39 14.31
C LEU A 149 -3.80 1.17 14.08
N ALA A 150 -4.28 1.25 12.85
CA ALA A 150 -5.63 0.85 12.49
C ALA A 150 -5.88 -0.67 12.64
N ARG A 151 -4.83 -1.50 12.78
CA ARG A 151 -4.87 -2.98 12.73
C ARG A 151 -5.65 -3.48 11.51
N PRO A 152 -5.27 -3.07 10.30
CA PRO A 152 -6.03 -3.42 9.11
C PRO A 152 -5.81 -4.90 8.75
N SER A 153 -6.83 -5.50 8.11
CA SER A 153 -6.70 -6.82 7.50
C SER A 153 -6.00 -6.79 6.14
N LEU A 154 -6.00 -5.60 5.48
CA LEU A 154 -5.31 -5.35 4.22
C LEU A 154 -4.70 -3.94 4.23
N ILE A 155 -3.42 -3.85 3.90
CA ILE A 155 -2.70 -2.59 3.73
C ILE A 155 -2.41 -2.37 2.25
N LEU A 156 -2.86 -1.24 1.72
CA LEU A 156 -2.50 -0.76 0.39
C LEU A 156 -1.33 0.22 0.53
N LEU A 157 -0.24 0.00 -0.21
CA LEU A 157 0.94 0.85 -0.21
C LEU A 157 1.21 1.38 -1.61
N ASP A 158 1.18 2.71 -1.76
CA ASP A 158 1.38 3.38 -3.04
C ASP A 158 2.79 4.01 -3.09
N GLU A 159 3.69 3.36 -3.82
CA GLU A 159 5.09 3.75 -4.03
C GLU A 159 5.83 4.16 -2.73
N PRO A 160 5.82 3.29 -1.69
CA PRO A 160 6.36 3.66 -0.38
C PRO A 160 7.87 3.90 -0.38
N SER A 161 8.59 3.49 -1.42
CA SER A 161 10.04 3.71 -1.55
C SER A 161 10.41 4.97 -2.33
N MET A 162 9.45 5.66 -2.94
CA MET A 162 9.72 6.78 -3.84
C MET A 162 10.40 7.96 -3.14
N GLY A 163 11.48 8.47 -3.75
CA GLY A 163 12.20 9.63 -3.24
C GLY A 163 13.00 9.38 -1.96
N LEU A 164 13.22 8.13 -1.57
CA LEU A 164 14.02 7.76 -0.41
C LEU A 164 15.47 7.42 -0.79
N ALA A 165 16.39 7.67 0.14
CA ALA A 165 17.78 7.21 0.02
C ALA A 165 17.84 5.67 0.00
N PRO A 166 18.82 5.04 -0.67
CA PRO A 166 18.88 3.59 -0.85
C PRO A 166 18.80 2.77 0.45
N MET A 167 19.37 3.27 1.55
CA MET A 167 19.32 2.62 2.85
C MET A 167 17.89 2.63 3.42
N LEU A 168 17.16 3.73 3.27
CA LEU A 168 15.77 3.84 3.72
C LEU A 168 14.82 3.00 2.87
N VAL A 169 15.07 2.89 1.56
CA VAL A 169 14.34 1.96 0.68
C VAL A 169 14.43 0.53 1.23
N ARG A 170 15.63 0.04 1.54
CA ARG A 170 15.81 -1.30 2.13
C ARG A 170 15.02 -1.45 3.43
N GLN A 171 15.13 -0.47 4.33
CA GLN A 171 14.41 -0.48 5.61
C GLN A 171 12.89 -0.53 5.43
N VAL A 172 12.32 0.21 4.48
CA VAL A 172 10.88 0.16 4.17
C VAL A 172 10.47 -1.25 3.72
N PHE A 173 11.22 -1.87 2.81
CA PHE A 173 10.90 -3.24 2.34
C PHE A 173 11.09 -4.29 3.45
N GLU A 174 12.09 -4.15 4.32
CA GLU A 174 12.27 -5.00 5.50
C GLU A 174 11.05 -4.89 6.43
N ILE A 175 10.59 -3.68 6.74
CA ILE A 175 9.39 -3.45 7.55
C ILE A 175 8.15 -4.07 6.90
N ILE A 176 7.94 -3.91 5.58
CA ILE A 176 6.82 -4.52 4.86
C ILE A 176 6.88 -6.05 4.99
N HIS A 177 8.06 -6.64 4.86
CA HIS A 177 8.24 -8.08 5.02
C HIS A 177 7.97 -8.55 6.45
N GLU A 178 8.43 -7.80 7.46
CA GLU A 178 8.20 -8.11 8.87
C GLU A 178 6.72 -8.08 9.25
N ILE A 179 5.99 -7.01 8.87
CA ILE A 179 4.56 -6.92 9.18
C ILE A 179 3.74 -8.02 8.48
N ASN A 180 4.18 -8.45 7.30
CA ASN A 180 3.56 -9.58 6.62
C ASN A 180 3.80 -10.89 7.36
N ARG A 181 5.03 -11.14 7.84
CA ARG A 181 5.34 -12.32 8.68
C ARG A 181 4.54 -12.36 9.98
N GLU A 182 4.10 -11.22 10.47
CA GLU A 182 3.18 -11.10 11.62
C GLU A 182 1.70 -11.30 11.24
N GLY A 183 1.41 -11.61 9.97
CA GLY A 183 0.08 -11.93 9.47
C GLY A 183 -0.63 -10.83 8.70
N SER A 184 -0.01 -9.66 8.50
CA SER A 184 -0.61 -8.59 7.68
C SER A 184 -0.64 -8.99 6.20
N THR A 185 -1.75 -8.66 5.52
CA THR A 185 -1.86 -8.78 4.07
C THR A 185 -1.50 -7.45 3.43
N VAL A 186 -0.75 -7.47 2.33
CA VAL A 186 -0.25 -6.26 1.69
C VAL A 186 -0.50 -6.29 0.18
N LEU A 187 -1.07 -5.22 -0.36
CA LEU A 187 -1.05 -4.91 -1.79
C LEU A 187 -0.12 -3.71 -2.00
N LEU A 188 1.01 -3.97 -2.61
CA LEU A 188 2.09 -3.01 -2.84
C LEU A 188 2.10 -2.56 -4.30
N VAL A 189 2.06 -1.27 -4.53
CA VAL A 189 2.31 -0.66 -5.84
C VAL A 189 3.69 -0.05 -5.81
N GLU A 190 4.52 -0.36 -6.82
CA GLU A 190 5.89 0.12 -6.88
C GLU A 190 6.39 0.32 -8.33
N GLN A 191 7.26 1.31 -8.48
CA GLN A 191 8.08 1.47 -9.67
C GLN A 191 9.38 0.66 -9.53
N ASN A 192 9.93 0.55 -8.32
CA ASN A 192 11.11 -0.27 -8.04
C ASN A 192 10.73 -1.77 -8.06
N ALA A 193 10.53 -2.29 -9.28
CA ALA A 193 10.08 -3.66 -9.48
C ALA A 193 11.04 -4.69 -8.85
N ASN A 194 12.36 -4.46 -8.92
CA ASN A 194 13.35 -5.39 -8.35
C ASN A 194 13.16 -5.56 -6.84
N ALA A 195 13.00 -4.47 -6.10
CA ALA A 195 12.81 -4.52 -4.66
C ALA A 195 11.45 -5.14 -4.29
N ALA A 196 10.38 -4.76 -5.00
CA ALA A 196 9.03 -5.26 -4.78
C ALA A 196 8.91 -6.78 -5.04
N LEU A 197 9.44 -7.25 -6.17
CA LEU A 197 9.38 -8.66 -6.56
C LEU A 197 10.15 -9.60 -5.59
N LYS A 198 11.23 -9.09 -4.95
CA LYS A 198 12.00 -9.89 -3.97
C LYS A 198 11.20 -10.29 -2.74
N ILE A 199 10.23 -9.48 -2.34
CA ILE A 199 9.40 -9.76 -1.15
C ILE A 199 8.00 -10.26 -1.51
N ALA A 200 7.59 -10.16 -2.78
CA ALA A 200 6.26 -10.51 -3.21
C ALA A 200 6.05 -12.02 -3.33
N HIS A 201 4.92 -12.51 -2.85
CA HIS A 201 4.43 -13.86 -3.11
C HIS A 201 3.87 -13.97 -4.53
N ARG A 202 3.13 -12.94 -4.95
CA ARG A 202 2.50 -12.81 -6.26
C ARG A 202 2.73 -11.41 -6.82
N ALA A 203 2.88 -11.33 -8.13
CA ALA A 203 3.08 -10.07 -8.82
C ALA A 203 2.21 -9.97 -10.07
N TYR A 204 1.81 -8.74 -10.35
CA TYR A 204 1.14 -8.36 -11.59
C TYR A 204 1.94 -7.23 -12.24
N VAL A 205 2.15 -7.31 -13.55
CA VAL A 205 2.76 -6.21 -14.32
C VAL A 205 1.65 -5.43 -15.01
N LEU A 206 1.56 -4.15 -14.70
CA LEU A 206 0.60 -3.23 -15.28
C LEU A 206 1.29 -2.34 -16.32
N GLU A 207 0.77 -2.30 -17.54
CA GLU A 207 1.23 -1.43 -18.60
C GLU A 207 0.03 -0.84 -19.34
N SER A 208 0.04 0.48 -19.54
CA SER A 208 -1.03 1.20 -20.24
C SER A 208 -2.45 0.84 -19.75
N GLY A 209 -2.59 0.69 -18.43
CA GLY A 209 -3.87 0.37 -17.78
C GLY A 209 -4.27 -1.11 -17.81
N ARG A 210 -3.45 -2.03 -18.32
CA ARG A 210 -3.77 -3.47 -18.45
C ARG A 210 -2.74 -4.34 -17.75
N ILE A 211 -3.18 -5.48 -17.22
CA ILE A 211 -2.26 -6.52 -16.75
C ILE A 211 -1.68 -7.25 -17.98
N VAL A 212 -0.35 -7.18 -18.13
CA VAL A 212 0.37 -7.80 -19.25
C VAL A 212 1.11 -9.07 -18.84
N ALA A 213 1.37 -9.27 -17.54
CA ALA A 213 1.94 -10.48 -16.99
C ALA A 213 1.54 -10.67 -15.52
N SER A 214 1.50 -11.91 -15.07
CA SER A 214 1.31 -12.26 -13.67
C SER A 214 2.02 -13.57 -13.33
N GLY A 215 2.44 -13.73 -12.08
CA GLY A 215 3.14 -14.91 -11.58
C GLY A 215 3.64 -14.70 -10.15
N SER A 216 4.44 -15.63 -9.63
CA SER A 216 5.11 -15.42 -8.36
C SER A 216 6.23 -14.36 -8.50
N GLY A 217 6.56 -13.67 -7.42
CA GLY A 217 7.67 -12.70 -7.42
C GLY A 217 8.98 -13.35 -7.92
N ARG A 218 9.24 -14.60 -7.55
CA ARG A 218 10.42 -15.37 -7.96
C ARG A 218 10.43 -15.66 -9.46
N GLU A 219 9.32 -16.10 -10.03
CA GLU A 219 9.19 -16.33 -11.48
C GLU A 219 9.41 -15.07 -12.26
N MET A 220 8.80 -13.95 -11.81
CA MET A 220 8.94 -12.64 -12.44
C MET A 220 10.38 -12.13 -12.42
N LEU A 221 11.13 -12.34 -11.32
CA LEU A 221 12.55 -11.97 -11.23
C LEU A 221 13.43 -12.76 -12.20
N SER A 222 13.05 -14.00 -12.53
CA SER A 222 13.80 -14.86 -13.45
C SER A 222 13.39 -14.73 -14.93
N ASP A 223 12.26 -14.06 -15.23
CA ASP A 223 11.81 -13.85 -16.61
C ASP A 223 12.67 -12.75 -17.29
N ALA A 224 13.42 -13.15 -18.29
CA ALA A 224 14.30 -12.25 -19.02
C ALA A 224 13.59 -11.05 -19.68
N ARG A 225 12.31 -11.20 -20.06
CA ARG A 225 11.48 -10.14 -20.64
C ARG A 225 11.14 -9.10 -19.58
N ILE A 226 10.72 -9.57 -18.41
CA ILE A 226 10.41 -8.70 -17.24
C ILE A 226 11.69 -8.02 -16.76
N ALA A 227 12.80 -8.76 -16.65
CA ALA A 227 14.09 -8.23 -16.26
C ALA A 227 14.54 -7.08 -17.17
N LYS A 228 14.44 -7.27 -18.48
CA LYS A 228 14.84 -6.25 -19.47
C LYS A 228 13.92 -5.02 -19.48
N ALA A 229 12.61 -5.22 -19.24
CA ALA A 229 11.63 -4.13 -19.33
C ALA A 229 11.50 -3.31 -18.03
N TYR A 230 11.68 -3.95 -16.85
CA TYR A 230 11.29 -3.36 -15.57
C TYR A 230 12.34 -3.47 -14.45
N LEU A 231 13.45 -4.21 -14.61
CA LEU A 231 14.47 -4.42 -13.57
C LEU A 231 15.80 -3.73 -13.85
N SER A 232 15.92 -3.00 -14.97
CA SER A 232 17.13 -2.27 -15.37
C SER A 232 17.20 -0.87 -14.74
#